data_73a0ce8b6e5a5096c0ce530604ac3cad
#
_entry.id   73a0ce8b6e5a5096c0ce530604ac3cad
#
_cell.length_a   1.000
_cell.length_b   1.000
_cell.length_c   1.000
_cell.angle_alpha   90.00
_cell.angle_beta   90.00
_cell.angle_gamma   90.00
#
_symmetry.space_group_name_H-M   'P 1'
#
loop_
_entity.id
_entity.type
_entity.pdbx_description
1 polymer ?
#
loop_
_entity_poly.entity_id
_entity_poly.type
_entity_poly.pdbx_seq_one_letter_code
_entity_poly.pdbx_strand_id
1 'polypeptide(L)'
;MKFYLETERLILREFQESDLEGMFELDSNPEVHKYLGNNPITTHKQAENSIAFIQKQYKERGIGRFACIEKASGDFIGWSGLKLNQGEKETLNGFINFIDIGYRLIPRFWGKGYASESAFACLDFGFKKMNYDFIYGAADVENIGSNKILQKIGLHFINEFDYKGIDVNWYELKKSDYEQ
;
A
#
# COMPACT_ATOMS: atom_id res chain seq x y z
N MET A 1 11.30 1.39 -16.33
CA MET A 1 9.86 1.48 -16.67
C MET A 1 9.30 2.58 -15.81
N LYS A 2 8.49 3.48 -16.32
CA LYS A 2 7.79 4.49 -15.51
C LYS A 2 6.42 3.94 -15.17
N PHE A 3 6.11 3.85 -13.88
CA PHE A 3 4.83 3.30 -13.45
C PHE A 3 3.75 4.38 -13.52
N TYR A 4 2.66 4.04 -14.19
CA TYR A 4 1.50 4.90 -14.35
C TYR A 4 0.26 4.03 -14.58
N LEU A 5 -0.76 4.18 -13.73
CA LEU A 5 -2.05 3.51 -13.82
C LEU A 5 -3.16 4.55 -13.69
N GLU A 6 -4.25 4.33 -14.37
CA GLU A 6 -5.46 5.14 -14.23
C GLU A 6 -6.66 4.27 -13.87
N THR A 7 -7.51 4.80 -13.01
CA THR A 7 -8.83 4.30 -12.71
C THR A 7 -9.89 5.31 -13.12
N GLU A 8 -11.13 5.09 -12.77
CA GLU A 8 -12.21 6.06 -13.03
C GLU A 8 -11.90 7.43 -12.36
N ARG A 9 -11.47 7.42 -11.08
CA ARG A 9 -11.31 8.63 -10.29
C ARG A 9 -9.88 8.96 -9.90
N LEU A 10 -8.93 8.04 -10.10
CA LEU A 10 -7.55 8.17 -9.60
C LEU A 10 -6.51 8.05 -10.71
N ILE A 11 -5.37 8.73 -10.49
CA ILE A 11 -4.10 8.46 -11.15
C ILE A 11 -3.17 7.88 -10.07
N LEU A 12 -2.56 6.72 -10.38
CA LEU A 12 -1.52 6.11 -9.57
C LEU A 12 -0.21 6.20 -10.35
N ARG A 13 0.77 6.87 -9.79
CA ARG A 13 2.07 7.11 -10.45
C ARG A 13 3.23 7.00 -9.48
N GLU A 14 4.43 6.99 -10.01
CA GLU A 14 5.62 7.14 -9.17
C GLU A 14 5.58 8.43 -8.35
N PHE A 15 6.12 8.36 -7.13
CA PHE A 15 6.28 9.54 -6.28
C PHE A 15 7.20 10.58 -6.91
N GLN A 16 6.84 11.85 -6.75
CA GLN A 16 7.57 13.03 -7.19
C GLN A 16 7.90 13.92 -6.00
N GLU A 17 8.83 14.84 -6.17
CA GLU A 17 9.18 15.82 -5.13
C GLU A 17 7.98 16.70 -4.73
N SER A 18 7.09 16.98 -5.69
CA SER A 18 5.85 17.73 -5.47
C SER A 18 4.85 17.06 -4.52
N ASP A 19 5.04 15.77 -4.21
CA ASP A 19 4.16 15.03 -3.28
C ASP A 19 4.55 15.23 -1.81
N LEU A 20 5.59 16.00 -1.53
CA LEU A 20 6.15 16.17 -0.18
C LEU A 20 5.12 16.64 0.84
N GLU A 21 4.37 17.69 0.52
CA GLU A 21 3.37 18.25 1.44
C GLU A 21 2.24 17.25 1.73
N GLY A 22 1.77 16.56 0.69
CA GLY A 22 0.75 15.51 0.84
C GLY A 22 1.26 14.31 1.65
N MET A 23 2.50 13.90 1.42
CA MET A 23 3.13 12.83 2.19
C MET A 23 3.34 13.20 3.65
N PHE A 24 3.72 14.46 3.92
CA PHE A 24 3.83 14.97 5.27
C PHE A 24 2.46 15.03 5.96
N GLU A 25 1.42 15.56 5.31
CA GLU A 25 0.05 15.55 5.83
C GLU A 25 -0.42 14.14 6.18
N LEU A 26 -0.17 13.17 5.29
CA LEU A 26 -0.55 11.77 5.47
C LEU A 26 0.15 11.15 6.70
N ASP A 27 1.47 11.22 6.72
CA ASP A 27 2.28 10.46 7.70
C ASP A 27 2.48 11.20 9.04
N SER A 28 2.16 12.49 9.13
CA SER A 28 2.11 13.22 10.40
C SER A 28 0.77 13.07 11.14
N ASN A 29 -0.24 12.50 10.50
CA ASN A 29 -1.57 12.39 11.08
C ASN A 29 -1.66 11.20 12.06
N PRO A 30 -1.99 11.41 13.35
CA PRO A 30 -2.09 10.34 14.34
C PRO A 30 -3.16 9.29 14.01
N GLU A 31 -4.29 9.68 13.38
CA GLU A 31 -5.35 8.74 13.00
C GLU A 31 -4.86 7.73 11.97
N VAL A 32 -4.00 8.17 11.05
CA VAL A 32 -3.37 7.31 10.04
C VAL A 32 -2.45 6.27 10.70
N HIS A 33 -1.74 6.67 11.77
CA HIS A 33 -0.79 5.82 12.48
C HIS A 33 -1.40 4.95 13.58
N LYS A 34 -2.69 5.04 13.83
CA LYS A 34 -3.37 4.29 14.90
C LYS A 34 -3.07 2.78 14.87
N TYR A 35 -3.04 2.19 13.68
CA TYR A 35 -2.77 0.76 13.46
C TYR A 35 -1.39 0.49 12.83
N LEU A 36 -0.48 1.47 12.94
CA LEU A 36 0.87 1.43 12.35
C LEU A 36 1.96 1.69 13.41
N GLY A 37 1.69 1.32 14.65
CA GLY A 37 2.60 1.49 15.77
C GLY A 37 2.57 2.88 16.42
N ASN A 38 1.57 3.71 16.14
CA ASN A 38 1.38 5.04 16.74
C ASN A 38 2.64 5.93 16.69
N ASN A 39 3.32 5.97 15.56
CA ASN A 39 4.56 6.73 15.39
C ASN A 39 4.48 7.67 14.18
N PRO A 40 3.62 8.71 14.21
CA PRO A 40 3.55 9.70 13.15
C PRO A 40 4.86 10.47 13.01
N ILE A 41 5.18 10.89 11.79
CA ILE A 41 6.34 11.76 11.53
C ILE A 41 6.08 13.16 12.06
N THR A 42 7.15 13.90 12.33
CA THR A 42 7.09 15.26 12.89
C THR A 42 7.79 16.31 12.03
N THR A 43 8.51 15.90 10.99
CA THR A 43 9.28 16.78 10.13
C THR A 43 9.10 16.44 8.65
N HIS A 44 9.16 17.45 7.78
CA HIS A 44 9.19 17.28 6.33
C HIS A 44 10.37 16.41 5.86
N LYS A 45 11.50 16.47 6.58
CA LYS A 45 12.66 15.62 6.26
C LYS A 45 12.36 14.13 6.36
N GLN A 46 11.52 13.73 7.29
CA GLN A 46 11.06 12.34 7.39
C GLN A 46 10.18 11.95 6.20
N ALA A 47 9.30 12.86 5.74
CA ALA A 47 8.50 12.63 4.52
C ALA A 47 9.38 12.54 3.27
N GLU A 48 10.37 13.42 3.10
CA GLU A 48 11.38 13.33 2.01
C GLU A 48 12.08 11.97 2.02
N ASN A 49 12.52 11.51 3.18
CA ASN A 49 13.19 10.23 3.32
C ASN A 49 12.28 9.06 2.93
N SER A 50 10.99 9.12 3.27
CA SER A 50 9.99 8.13 2.86
C SER A 50 9.80 8.11 1.35
N ILE A 51 9.67 9.27 0.71
CA ILE A 51 9.58 9.38 -0.76
C ILE A 51 10.83 8.83 -1.43
N ALA A 52 12.02 9.25 -0.97
CA ALA A 52 13.29 8.78 -1.50
C ALA A 52 13.46 7.25 -1.37
N PHE A 53 13.03 6.69 -0.24
CA PHE A 53 13.04 5.24 -0.02
C PHE A 53 12.13 4.49 -1.02
N ILE A 54 10.93 5.01 -1.29
CA ILE A 54 10.01 4.42 -2.28
C ILE A 54 10.60 4.56 -3.70
N GLN A 55 11.14 5.72 -4.06
CA GLN A 55 11.80 5.95 -5.35
C GLN A 55 13.00 5.02 -5.58
N LYS A 56 13.74 4.71 -4.51
CA LYS A 56 14.82 3.73 -4.56
C LYS A 56 14.30 2.33 -4.86
N GLN A 57 13.14 1.94 -4.30
CA GLN A 57 12.53 0.63 -4.59
C GLN A 57 12.19 0.47 -6.07
N TYR A 58 11.68 1.50 -6.75
CA TYR A 58 11.41 1.42 -8.19
C TYR A 58 12.66 1.03 -8.98
N LYS A 59 13.82 1.57 -8.61
CA LYS A 59 15.09 1.34 -9.30
C LYS A 59 15.71 -0.03 -8.95
N GLU A 60 15.68 -0.39 -7.67
CA GLU A 60 16.40 -1.57 -7.16
C GLU A 60 15.55 -2.84 -7.15
N ARG A 61 14.22 -2.70 -6.96
CA ARG A 61 13.30 -3.84 -6.80
C ARG A 61 12.31 -3.97 -7.96
N GLY A 62 12.30 -3.01 -8.88
CA GLY A 62 11.38 -3.01 -10.02
C GLY A 62 9.92 -2.77 -9.68
N ILE A 63 9.60 -2.44 -8.41
CA ILE A 63 8.25 -2.13 -7.93
C ILE A 63 8.33 -1.30 -6.64
N GLY A 64 7.30 -0.51 -6.36
CA GLY A 64 7.14 0.28 -5.13
C GLY A 64 5.71 0.81 -5.02
N ARG A 65 5.35 1.41 -3.89
CA ARG A 65 4.04 2.05 -3.69
C ARG A 65 3.87 3.23 -4.65
N PHE A 66 2.65 3.49 -5.11
CA PHE A 66 2.31 4.59 -6.01
C PHE A 66 1.66 5.74 -5.24
N ALA A 67 2.00 6.97 -5.59
CA ALA A 67 1.23 8.14 -5.19
C ALA A 67 -0.15 8.07 -5.85
N CYS A 68 -1.20 8.27 -5.06
CA CYS A 68 -2.58 8.34 -5.52
C CYS A 68 -3.01 9.80 -5.64
N ILE A 69 -3.44 10.19 -6.83
CA ILE A 69 -3.91 11.53 -7.15
C ILE A 69 -5.39 11.47 -7.50
N GLU A 70 -6.22 12.26 -6.85
CA GLU A 70 -7.63 12.40 -7.21
C GLU A 70 -7.75 13.22 -8.51
N LYS A 71 -8.40 12.67 -9.54
CA LYS A 71 -8.51 13.34 -10.84
C LYS A 71 -9.31 14.64 -10.78
N ALA A 72 -10.33 14.68 -9.93
CA ALA A 72 -11.25 15.81 -9.86
C ALA A 72 -10.58 17.08 -9.29
N SER A 73 -9.73 16.93 -8.27
CA SER A 73 -9.05 18.06 -7.60
C SER A 73 -7.60 18.21 -8.02
N GLY A 74 -6.95 17.16 -8.47
CA GLY A 74 -5.51 17.08 -8.67
C GLY A 74 -4.73 16.86 -7.37
N ASP A 75 -5.41 16.62 -6.25
CA ASP A 75 -4.78 16.45 -4.95
C ASP A 75 -4.10 15.09 -4.79
N PHE A 76 -2.96 15.09 -4.11
CA PHE A 76 -2.41 13.88 -3.53
C PHE A 76 -3.31 13.43 -2.38
N ILE A 77 -3.84 12.21 -2.47
CA ILE A 77 -4.77 11.66 -1.47
C ILE A 77 -4.14 10.59 -0.58
N GLY A 78 -2.93 10.17 -0.89
CA GLY A 78 -2.22 9.11 -0.21
C GLY A 78 -1.44 8.23 -1.18
N TRP A 79 -1.25 6.97 -0.82
CA TRP A 79 -0.57 5.99 -1.67
C TRP A 79 -1.26 4.63 -1.65
N SER A 80 -1.08 3.90 -2.72
CA SER A 80 -1.50 2.49 -2.85
C SER A 80 -0.50 1.77 -3.75
N GLY A 81 -0.33 0.48 -3.57
CA GLY A 81 0.56 -0.24 -4.48
C GLY A 81 1.11 -1.52 -3.93
N LEU A 82 1.97 -2.10 -4.74
CA LEU A 82 2.70 -3.31 -4.44
C LEU A 82 4.11 -2.98 -3.94
N LYS A 83 4.65 -3.84 -3.09
CA LYS A 83 6.02 -3.75 -2.59
C LYS A 83 6.64 -5.14 -2.58
N LEU A 84 7.86 -5.26 -3.09
CA LEU A 84 8.69 -6.43 -2.84
C LEU A 84 9.35 -6.29 -1.47
N ASN A 85 8.96 -7.13 -0.53
CA ASN A 85 9.66 -7.31 0.75
C ASN A 85 10.83 -8.24 0.50
N GLN A 86 12.06 -7.77 0.74
CA GLN A 86 13.27 -8.48 0.32
C GLN A 86 14.24 -8.66 1.48
N GLY A 87 14.75 -9.89 1.60
CA GLY A 87 15.75 -10.26 2.60
C GLY A 87 15.17 -10.48 3.99
N GLU A 88 16.00 -10.93 4.90
CA GLU A 88 15.61 -11.35 6.26
C GLU A 88 14.98 -10.20 7.10
N LYS A 89 15.45 -8.96 6.89
CA LYS A 89 14.95 -7.80 7.64
C LYS A 89 13.50 -7.42 7.34
N GLU A 90 12.99 -7.84 6.21
CA GLU A 90 11.61 -7.60 5.77
C GLU A 90 10.76 -8.88 5.82
N THR A 91 11.22 -9.91 6.52
CA THR A 91 10.46 -11.14 6.77
C THR A 91 9.20 -10.81 7.57
N LEU A 92 8.06 -11.33 7.11
CA LEU A 92 6.78 -11.17 7.78
C LEU A 92 6.02 -12.49 7.74
N ASN A 93 5.43 -12.91 8.87
CA ASN A 93 4.71 -14.19 8.99
C ASN A 93 5.48 -15.42 8.43
N GLY A 94 6.80 -15.43 8.58
CA GLY A 94 7.66 -16.49 8.04
C GLY A 94 7.96 -16.41 6.54
N PHE A 95 7.38 -15.45 5.83
CA PHE A 95 7.63 -15.23 4.40
C PHE A 95 8.81 -14.30 4.17
N ILE A 96 9.64 -14.62 3.19
CA ILE A 96 10.77 -13.84 2.72
C ILE A 96 10.66 -13.66 1.19
N ASN A 97 11.07 -12.52 0.68
CA ASN A 97 11.03 -12.22 -0.76
C ASN A 97 9.62 -12.35 -1.37
N PHE A 98 8.66 -11.68 -0.79
CA PHE A 98 7.25 -11.71 -1.20
C PHE A 98 6.72 -10.33 -1.62
N ILE A 99 5.67 -10.33 -2.45
CA ILE A 99 4.97 -9.13 -2.86
C ILE A 99 3.78 -8.91 -1.92
N ASP A 100 3.68 -7.73 -1.32
CA ASP A 100 2.48 -7.33 -0.60
C ASP A 100 1.77 -6.14 -1.24
N ILE A 101 0.45 -6.09 -1.02
CA ILE A 101 -0.36 -4.93 -1.34
C ILE A 101 -0.58 -4.09 -0.09
N GLY A 102 -0.52 -2.77 -0.24
CA GLY A 102 -0.84 -1.84 0.82
C GLY A 102 -1.41 -0.54 0.28
N TYR A 103 -2.10 0.16 1.13
CA TYR A 103 -2.71 1.46 0.86
C TYR A 103 -2.76 2.28 2.15
N ARG A 104 -2.63 3.59 1.99
CA ARG A 104 -2.73 4.57 3.07
C ARG A 104 -3.25 5.88 2.49
N LEU A 105 -4.37 6.36 3.01
CA LEU A 105 -5.01 7.58 2.53
C LEU A 105 -5.14 8.61 3.65
N ILE A 106 -5.09 9.88 3.28
CA ILE A 106 -5.39 11.00 4.16
C ILE A 106 -6.85 10.87 4.65
N PRO A 107 -7.16 11.08 5.94
CA PRO A 107 -8.48 10.79 6.53
C PRO A 107 -9.67 11.44 5.82
N ARG A 108 -9.54 12.66 5.30
CA ARG A 108 -10.62 13.32 4.55
C ARG A 108 -11.05 12.61 3.27
N PHE A 109 -10.27 11.62 2.82
CA PHE A 109 -10.58 10.78 1.66
C PHE A 109 -11.05 9.37 2.02
N TRP A 110 -11.17 9.06 3.32
CA TRP A 110 -11.70 7.78 3.77
C TRP A 110 -13.20 7.67 3.48
N GLY A 111 -13.69 6.43 3.42
CA GLY A 111 -15.12 6.16 3.21
C GLY A 111 -15.64 6.42 1.80
N LYS A 112 -14.81 6.89 0.88
CA LYS A 112 -15.17 7.22 -0.51
C LYS A 112 -14.89 6.09 -1.51
N GLY A 113 -14.34 4.96 -1.05
CA GLY A 113 -14.01 3.82 -1.89
C GLY A 113 -12.66 3.89 -2.61
N TYR A 114 -11.88 4.95 -2.42
CA TYR A 114 -10.59 5.14 -3.11
C TYR A 114 -9.55 4.07 -2.79
N ALA A 115 -9.50 3.58 -1.55
CA ALA A 115 -8.58 2.51 -1.17
C ALA A 115 -8.87 1.22 -1.94
N SER A 116 -10.14 0.82 -2.05
CA SER A 116 -10.53 -0.36 -2.84
C SER A 116 -10.26 -0.16 -4.32
N GLU A 117 -10.60 1.01 -4.87
CA GLU A 117 -10.40 1.34 -6.29
C GLU A 117 -8.93 1.28 -6.69
N SER A 118 -8.06 1.93 -5.91
CA SER A 118 -6.61 1.92 -6.14
C SER A 118 -6.00 0.53 -5.97
N ALA A 119 -6.45 -0.21 -4.95
CA ALA A 119 -5.94 -1.55 -4.68
C ALA A 119 -6.31 -2.54 -5.78
N PHE A 120 -7.53 -2.49 -6.34
CA PHE A 120 -7.91 -3.30 -7.50
C PHE A 120 -7.01 -3.03 -8.71
N ALA A 121 -6.73 -1.76 -9.02
CA ALA A 121 -5.83 -1.41 -10.12
C ALA A 121 -4.41 -1.94 -9.88
N CYS A 122 -3.94 -1.93 -8.63
CA CYS A 122 -2.64 -2.49 -8.27
C CYS A 122 -2.59 -4.02 -8.40
N LEU A 123 -3.66 -4.73 -8.01
CA LEU A 123 -3.75 -6.18 -8.21
C LEU A 123 -3.74 -6.54 -9.69
N ASP A 124 -4.55 -5.84 -10.50
CA ASP A 124 -4.60 -6.05 -11.95
C ASP A 124 -3.22 -5.84 -12.58
N PHE A 125 -2.53 -4.78 -12.19
CA PHE A 125 -1.16 -4.52 -12.61
C PHE A 125 -0.20 -5.63 -12.17
N GLY A 126 -0.27 -6.07 -10.91
CA GLY A 126 0.59 -7.11 -10.35
C GLY A 126 0.43 -8.44 -11.06
N PHE A 127 -0.80 -8.88 -11.28
CA PHE A 127 -1.05 -10.17 -11.93
C PHE A 127 -0.89 -10.13 -13.44
N LYS A 128 -1.40 -9.10 -14.13
CA LYS A 128 -1.42 -9.06 -15.59
C LYS A 128 -0.17 -8.46 -16.24
N LYS A 129 0.50 -7.50 -15.57
CA LYS A 129 1.68 -6.82 -16.12
C LYS A 129 2.98 -7.31 -15.51
N MET A 130 3.01 -7.47 -14.18
CA MET A 130 4.20 -7.94 -13.49
C MET A 130 4.29 -9.48 -13.43
N ASN A 131 3.19 -10.17 -13.74
CA ASN A 131 3.09 -11.63 -13.77
C ASN A 131 3.43 -12.30 -12.42
N TYR A 132 3.06 -11.66 -11.31
CA TYR A 132 3.25 -12.28 -9.99
C TYR A 132 2.30 -13.46 -9.80
N ASP A 133 2.76 -14.52 -9.14
CA ASP A 133 1.95 -15.71 -8.83
C ASP A 133 1.10 -15.50 -7.58
N PHE A 134 1.62 -14.72 -6.61
CA PHE A 134 0.99 -14.45 -5.34
C PHE A 134 1.15 -12.98 -4.95
N ILE A 135 0.10 -12.43 -4.37
CA ILE A 135 0.11 -11.13 -3.68
C ILE A 135 -0.46 -11.33 -2.29
N TYR A 136 0.26 -10.81 -1.28
CA TYR A 136 -0.10 -10.93 0.13
C TYR A 136 -0.61 -9.60 0.66
N GLY A 137 -1.31 -9.66 1.80
CA GLY A 137 -1.75 -8.47 2.53
C GLY A 137 -1.70 -8.74 4.02
N ALA A 138 -1.45 -7.70 4.80
CA ALA A 138 -1.44 -7.76 6.25
C ALA A 138 -2.16 -6.56 6.85
N ALA A 139 -2.92 -6.78 7.89
CA ALA A 139 -3.59 -5.71 8.63
C ALA A 139 -3.70 -6.09 10.12
N ASP A 140 -3.50 -5.09 10.99
CA ASP A 140 -3.85 -5.18 12.40
C ASP A 140 -5.28 -5.73 12.55
N VAL A 141 -5.50 -6.70 13.45
CA VAL A 141 -6.82 -7.32 13.64
C VAL A 141 -7.90 -6.32 13.99
N GLU A 142 -7.55 -5.23 14.69
CA GLU A 142 -8.47 -4.16 15.07
C GLU A 142 -8.74 -3.15 13.93
N ASN A 143 -7.94 -3.16 12.86
CA ASN A 143 -8.16 -2.31 11.70
C ASN A 143 -9.25 -2.88 10.79
N ILE A 144 -10.50 -2.80 11.24
CA ILE A 144 -11.67 -3.35 10.56
C ILE A 144 -11.78 -2.82 9.12
N GLY A 145 -11.43 -1.54 8.90
CA GLY A 145 -11.48 -0.93 7.57
C GLY A 145 -10.51 -1.61 6.60
N SER A 146 -9.26 -1.80 6.99
CA SER A 146 -8.25 -2.44 6.15
C SER A 146 -8.57 -3.93 5.91
N ASN A 147 -8.99 -4.65 6.94
CA ASN A 147 -9.40 -6.06 6.81
C ASN A 147 -10.56 -6.22 5.80
N LYS A 148 -11.58 -5.36 5.87
CA LYS A 148 -12.69 -5.38 4.90
C LYS A 148 -12.23 -5.07 3.47
N ILE A 149 -11.29 -4.16 3.29
CA ILE A 149 -10.77 -3.82 1.96
C ILE A 149 -9.99 -5.01 1.39
N LEU A 150 -9.09 -5.64 2.16
CA LEU A 150 -8.34 -6.82 1.72
C LEU A 150 -9.26 -7.95 1.25
N GLN A 151 -10.32 -8.24 2.01
CA GLN A 151 -11.34 -9.22 1.62
C GLN A 151 -12.12 -8.78 0.37
N LYS A 152 -12.54 -7.52 0.31
CA LYS A 152 -13.29 -6.96 -0.83
C LYS A 152 -12.53 -7.04 -2.14
N ILE A 153 -11.22 -6.85 -2.11
CA ILE A 153 -10.37 -6.94 -3.31
C ILE A 153 -9.93 -8.37 -3.65
N GLY A 154 -10.46 -9.35 -2.91
CA GLY A 154 -10.34 -10.77 -3.24
C GLY A 154 -9.26 -11.54 -2.49
N LEU A 155 -8.54 -10.91 -1.54
CA LEU A 155 -7.59 -11.67 -0.73
C LEU A 155 -8.32 -12.54 0.29
N HIS A 156 -7.82 -13.76 0.47
CA HIS A 156 -8.34 -14.73 1.43
C HIS A 156 -7.55 -14.69 2.73
N PHE A 157 -8.24 -14.68 3.86
CA PHE A 157 -7.62 -14.82 5.17
C PHE A 157 -6.93 -16.19 5.29
N ILE A 158 -5.69 -16.20 5.76
CA ILE A 158 -4.89 -17.40 5.96
C ILE A 158 -4.72 -17.70 7.45
N ASN A 159 -4.16 -16.78 8.20
CA ASN A 159 -3.92 -16.91 9.64
C ASN A 159 -3.70 -15.55 10.29
N GLU A 160 -3.73 -15.57 11.60
CA GLU A 160 -3.28 -14.49 12.48
C GLU A 160 -1.87 -14.78 12.99
N PHE A 161 -1.05 -13.76 13.17
CA PHE A 161 0.29 -13.88 13.72
C PHE A 161 0.65 -12.66 14.57
N ASP A 162 1.55 -12.85 15.52
CA ASP A 162 2.12 -11.75 16.31
C ASP A 162 3.20 -11.01 15.51
N TYR A 163 3.07 -9.71 15.39
CA TYR A 163 4.11 -8.83 14.87
C TYR A 163 4.50 -7.80 15.94
N LYS A 164 5.54 -8.12 16.71
CA LYS A 164 6.09 -7.23 17.77
C LYS A 164 5.04 -6.82 18.82
N GLY A 165 4.19 -7.76 19.22
CA GLY A 165 3.13 -7.55 20.20
C GLY A 165 1.83 -6.98 19.63
N ILE A 166 1.68 -6.97 18.30
CA ILE A 166 0.46 -6.60 17.59
C ILE A 166 -0.07 -7.83 16.86
N ASP A 167 -1.33 -8.19 17.08
CA ASP A 167 -1.98 -9.27 16.35
C ASP A 167 -2.35 -8.80 14.95
N VAL A 168 -1.86 -9.50 13.95
CA VAL A 168 -1.99 -9.14 12.53
C VAL A 168 -2.63 -10.27 11.75
N ASN A 169 -3.65 -9.94 10.98
CA ASN A 169 -4.25 -10.84 10.00
C ASN A 169 -3.41 -10.91 8.73
N TRP A 170 -3.12 -12.12 8.25
CA TRP A 170 -2.42 -12.41 7.01
C TRP A 170 -3.36 -12.89 5.93
N TYR A 171 -3.24 -12.31 4.76
CA TYR A 171 -4.07 -12.58 3.59
C TYR A 171 -3.22 -12.95 2.39
N GLU A 172 -3.79 -13.77 1.49
CA GLU A 172 -3.16 -14.22 0.25
C GLU A 172 -4.16 -14.13 -0.91
N LEU A 173 -3.68 -13.78 -2.09
CA LEU A 173 -4.39 -13.95 -3.35
C LEU A 173 -3.45 -14.59 -4.36
N LYS A 174 -3.90 -15.69 -4.98
CA LYS A 174 -3.21 -16.37 -6.06
C LYS A 174 -3.66 -15.82 -7.40
N LYS A 175 -2.74 -15.77 -8.35
CA LYS A 175 -3.06 -15.35 -9.72
C LYS A 175 -4.18 -16.21 -10.33
N SER A 176 -4.15 -17.52 -10.12
CA SER A 176 -5.18 -18.45 -10.61
C SER A 176 -6.59 -18.12 -10.12
N ASP A 177 -6.71 -17.57 -8.90
CA ASP A 177 -7.99 -17.24 -8.30
C ASP A 177 -8.47 -15.84 -8.74
N TYR A 178 -7.53 -14.97 -9.11
CA TYR A 178 -7.82 -13.62 -9.63
C TYR A 178 -8.32 -13.63 -11.08
N GLU A 179 -7.86 -14.57 -11.90
CA GLU A 179 -8.19 -14.68 -13.33
C GLU A 179 -9.49 -15.46 -13.61
N GLN A 180 -10.18 -15.97 -12.57
CA GLN A 180 -11.49 -16.63 -12.68
C GLN A 180 -12.63 -15.61 -12.63
#